data_5bd0404bcf7485894da673ee26cb69c9
#
_entry.id   5bd0404bcf7485894da673ee26cb69c9
#
_cell.length_a   1.000
_cell.length_b   1.000
_cell.length_c   1.000
_cell.angle_alpha   90.00
_cell.angle_beta   90.00
_cell.angle_gamma   90.00
#
_symmetry.space_group_name_H-M   'P 1'
#
loop_
_entity.id
_entity.type
_entity.pdbx_description
1 polymer ?
#
loop_
_entity_poly.entity_id
_entity_poly.type
_entity_poly.pdbx_seq_one_letter_code
_entity_poly.pdbx_strand_id
1 'polypeptide(L)'
;MNICITPHPFGGILAVPSSKSLGHRDLICAALAEGESLVEHISASEDIDATCRVLRCFGAEIEEVADTLPGRISYRIQGGIRKGCTPVTADCGESGSTLRFLIPLGLLTGRSVTYTGRGR
;
A
#
# COMPACT_ATOMS: atom_id res chain seq x y z
N MET A 1 12.65 11.84 -24.21
CA MET A 1 13.69 10.78 -24.20
C MET A 1 13.39 9.83 -25.34
N ASN A 2 14.34 9.58 -26.24
CA ASN A 2 14.18 8.64 -27.34
C ASN A 2 14.95 7.37 -27.00
N ILE A 3 14.33 6.20 -27.20
CA ILE A 3 14.94 4.89 -26.95
C ILE A 3 15.00 4.16 -28.30
N CYS A 4 16.18 3.65 -28.64
CA CYS A 4 16.35 2.77 -29.78
C CYS A 4 16.61 1.34 -29.27
N ILE A 5 15.83 0.38 -29.75
CA ILE A 5 15.98 -1.02 -29.38
C ILE A 5 16.48 -1.80 -30.59
N THR A 6 17.65 -2.40 -30.43
CA THR A 6 18.22 -3.28 -31.45
C THR A 6 17.93 -4.74 -31.07
N PRO A 7 17.34 -5.53 -31.97
CA PRO A 7 17.09 -6.95 -31.70
C PRO A 7 18.38 -7.71 -31.48
N HIS A 8 18.45 -8.50 -30.43
CA HIS A 8 19.52 -9.44 -30.15
C HIS A 8 19.01 -10.62 -29.31
N PRO A 9 19.71 -11.76 -29.28
CA PRO A 9 19.34 -12.88 -28.41
C PRO A 9 19.35 -12.49 -26.95
N PHE A 10 18.32 -12.89 -26.20
CA PHE A 10 18.23 -12.72 -24.76
C PHE A 10 18.53 -14.03 -24.04
N GLY A 11 19.21 -13.92 -22.89
CA GLY A 11 19.42 -15.02 -21.97
C GLY A 11 19.74 -14.47 -20.58
N GLY A 12 19.42 -15.26 -19.55
CA GLY A 12 19.72 -14.89 -18.16
C GLY A 12 18.48 -14.88 -17.25
N ILE A 13 18.70 -14.48 -16.00
CA ILE A 13 17.67 -14.34 -14.98
C ILE A 13 17.50 -12.85 -14.69
N LEU A 14 16.27 -12.38 -14.79
CA LEU A 14 15.91 -11.00 -14.49
C LEU A 14 14.99 -10.93 -13.26
N ALA A 15 15.39 -10.19 -12.23
CA ALA A 15 14.51 -9.86 -11.12
C ALA A 15 13.58 -8.71 -11.53
N VAL A 16 12.28 -9.00 -11.56
CA VAL A 16 11.25 -8.01 -11.91
C VAL A 16 10.75 -7.27 -10.67
N PRO A 17 10.29 -6.01 -10.79
CA PRO A 17 9.60 -5.31 -9.71
C PRO A 17 8.35 -6.07 -9.25
N SER A 18 7.98 -5.96 -7.95
CA SER A 18 6.70 -6.49 -7.47
C SER A 18 5.53 -5.72 -8.09
N SER A 19 4.39 -6.39 -8.20
CA SER A 19 3.17 -5.74 -8.68
C SER A 19 2.65 -4.74 -7.65
N LYS A 20 2.67 -3.45 -7.96
CA LYS A 20 2.10 -2.39 -7.10
C LYS A 20 0.63 -2.66 -6.77
N SER A 21 -0.15 -3.10 -7.76
CA SER A 21 -1.57 -3.40 -7.56
C SER A 21 -1.83 -4.57 -6.62
N LEU A 22 -0.97 -5.58 -6.61
CA LEU A 22 -1.03 -6.66 -5.61
C LEU A 22 -0.63 -6.13 -4.26
N GLY A 23 0.48 -5.38 -4.14
CA GLY A 23 0.93 -4.80 -2.89
C GLY A 23 -0.15 -3.98 -2.17
N HIS A 24 -0.91 -3.13 -2.88
CA HIS A 24 -2.05 -2.44 -2.28
C HIS A 24 -3.08 -3.40 -1.68
N ARG A 25 -3.43 -4.46 -2.42
CA ARG A 25 -4.45 -5.43 -1.97
C ARG A 25 -3.96 -6.26 -0.80
N ASP A 26 -2.71 -6.70 -0.84
CA ASP A 26 -2.10 -7.51 0.23
C ASP A 26 -2.07 -6.71 1.55
N LEU A 27 -1.66 -5.45 1.50
CA LEU A 27 -1.70 -4.55 2.65
C LEU A 27 -3.12 -4.32 3.19
N ILE A 28 -4.10 -4.16 2.29
CA ILE A 28 -5.50 -3.98 2.67
C ILE A 28 -6.05 -5.27 3.32
N CYS A 29 -5.79 -6.44 2.72
CA CYS A 29 -6.24 -7.72 3.27
C CYS A 29 -5.61 -7.97 4.64
N ALA A 30 -4.31 -7.70 4.79
CA ALA A 30 -3.61 -7.82 6.07
C ALA A 30 -4.18 -6.86 7.14
N ALA A 31 -4.50 -5.62 6.75
CA ALA A 31 -5.11 -4.66 7.67
C ALA A 31 -6.55 -5.02 8.08
N LEU A 32 -7.28 -5.72 7.23
CA LEU A 32 -8.64 -6.21 7.52
C LEU A 32 -8.64 -7.50 8.35
N ALA A 33 -7.61 -8.32 8.23
CA ALA A 33 -7.49 -9.57 8.96
C ALA A 33 -7.34 -9.33 10.46
N GLU A 34 -7.81 -10.26 11.28
CA GLU A 34 -7.48 -10.26 12.70
C GLU A 34 -6.11 -10.89 12.93
N GLY A 35 -5.32 -10.30 13.85
CA GLY A 35 -4.00 -10.79 14.19
C GLY A 35 -2.88 -10.18 13.35
N GLU A 36 -1.70 -10.81 13.43
CA GLU A 36 -0.49 -10.36 12.75
C GLU A 36 -0.35 -11.01 11.37
N SER A 37 0.03 -10.19 10.40
CA SER A 37 0.37 -10.60 9.03
C SER A 37 1.74 -10.04 8.63
N LEU A 38 2.49 -10.80 7.84
CA LEU A 38 3.73 -10.34 7.22
C LEU A 38 3.53 -10.28 5.71
N VAL A 39 3.72 -9.08 5.14
CA VAL A 39 3.63 -8.86 3.68
C VAL A 39 5.02 -8.51 3.19
N GLU A 40 5.61 -9.40 2.39
CA GLU A 40 7.02 -9.34 2.02
C GLU A 40 7.23 -8.87 0.57
N HIS A 41 8.42 -8.35 0.32
CA HIS A 41 8.97 -8.06 -1.01
C HIS A 41 8.17 -7.03 -1.82
N ILE A 42 7.55 -6.04 -1.17
CA ILE A 42 6.85 -4.94 -1.84
C ILE A 42 7.87 -3.95 -2.38
N SER A 43 7.71 -3.51 -3.62
CA SER A 43 8.49 -2.39 -4.16
C SER A 43 8.10 -1.09 -3.49
N ALA A 44 9.07 -0.38 -2.91
CA ALA A 44 8.87 0.92 -2.31
C ALA A 44 8.27 1.90 -3.32
N SER A 45 7.25 2.64 -2.93
CA SER A 45 6.66 3.72 -3.73
C SER A 45 5.79 4.62 -2.88
N GLU A 46 5.68 5.90 -3.27
CA GLU A 46 4.80 6.86 -2.60
C GLU A 46 3.33 6.41 -2.52
N ASP A 47 2.87 5.62 -3.51
CA ASP A 47 1.51 5.06 -3.51
C ASP A 47 1.32 4.02 -2.40
N ILE A 48 2.31 3.15 -2.19
CA ILE A 48 2.30 2.15 -1.11
C ILE A 48 2.35 2.86 0.25
N ASP A 49 3.21 3.88 0.39
CA ASP A 49 3.30 4.67 1.61
C ASP A 49 1.98 5.38 1.93
N ALA A 50 1.31 5.93 0.91
CA ALA A 50 -0.02 6.51 1.07
C ALA A 50 -1.05 5.50 1.56
N THR A 51 -1.03 4.27 1.02
CA THR A 51 -1.92 3.19 1.47
C THR A 51 -1.66 2.82 2.93
N CYS A 52 -0.40 2.63 3.32
CA CYS A 52 -0.03 2.35 4.71
C CYS A 52 -0.48 3.48 5.65
N ARG A 53 -0.27 4.74 5.24
CA ARG A 53 -0.69 5.93 6.01
C ARG A 53 -2.19 5.93 6.27
N VAL A 54 -3.01 5.70 5.24
CA VAL A 54 -4.47 5.69 5.40
C VAL A 54 -4.95 4.47 6.21
N LEU A 55 -4.36 3.29 6.03
CA LEU A 55 -4.69 2.12 6.84
C LEU A 55 -4.38 2.33 8.33
N ARG A 56 -3.27 3.02 8.64
CA ARG A 56 -2.95 3.45 10.03
C ARG A 56 -4.02 4.39 10.59
N CYS A 57 -4.55 5.33 9.79
CA CYS A 57 -5.66 6.18 10.21
C CYS A 57 -6.93 5.39 10.53
N PHE A 58 -7.13 4.24 9.91
CA PHE A 58 -8.25 3.34 10.18
C PHE A 58 -8.01 2.38 11.34
N GLY A 59 -6.81 2.38 11.90
CA GLY A 59 -6.48 1.67 13.14
C GLY A 59 -5.62 0.42 12.97
N ALA A 60 -5.13 0.12 11.76
CA ALA A 60 -4.11 -0.90 11.57
C ALA A 60 -2.76 -0.42 12.11
N GLU A 61 -2.02 -1.29 12.78
CA GLU A 61 -0.65 -1.02 13.20
C GLU A 61 0.27 -1.62 12.14
N ILE A 62 1.06 -0.78 11.47
CA ILE A 62 1.90 -1.17 10.35
C ILE A 62 3.33 -0.74 10.64
N GLU A 63 4.24 -1.71 10.69
CA GLU A 63 5.66 -1.53 10.88
C GLU A 63 6.40 -1.92 9.59
N GLU A 64 7.37 -1.10 9.18
CA GLU A 64 8.28 -1.45 8.11
C GLU A 64 9.39 -2.35 8.65
N VAL A 65 9.62 -3.46 7.99
CA VAL A 65 10.65 -4.43 8.34
C VAL A 65 11.67 -4.50 7.21
N ALA A 66 12.93 -4.62 7.56
CA ALA A 66 14.00 -4.78 6.58
C ALA A 66 13.73 -5.99 5.67
N ASP A 67 13.84 -5.76 4.37
CA ASP A 67 13.69 -6.81 3.37
C ASP A 67 15.05 -7.40 3.01
N THR A 68 15.06 -8.67 2.62
CA THR A 68 16.28 -9.36 2.16
C THR A 68 16.64 -9.02 0.72
N LEU A 69 15.69 -8.49 -0.06
CA LEU A 69 15.88 -8.13 -1.46
C LEU A 69 16.12 -6.62 -1.61
N PRO A 70 17.14 -6.21 -2.38
CA PRO A 70 17.43 -4.80 -2.61
C PRO A 70 16.24 -4.04 -3.21
N GLY A 71 15.94 -2.87 -2.67
CA GLY A 71 14.86 -2.00 -3.16
C GLY A 71 13.44 -2.52 -2.84
N ARG A 72 13.34 -3.45 -1.90
CA ARG A 72 12.07 -3.97 -1.37
C ARG A 72 11.91 -3.56 0.08
N ILE A 73 10.65 -3.54 0.50
CA ILE A 73 10.22 -3.33 1.88
C ILE A 73 9.25 -4.45 2.24
N SER A 74 9.37 -4.95 3.46
CA SER A 74 8.40 -5.85 4.06
C SER A 74 7.62 -5.11 5.14
N TYR A 75 6.37 -5.48 5.36
CA TYR A 75 5.49 -4.85 6.34
C TYR A 75 4.95 -5.90 7.30
N ARG A 76 5.16 -5.68 8.59
CA ARG A 76 4.45 -6.39 9.65
C ARG A 76 3.21 -5.59 9.99
N ILE A 77 2.04 -6.23 9.96
CA ILE A 77 0.75 -5.58 10.09
C ILE A 77 -0.05 -6.29 11.17
N GLN A 78 -0.34 -5.56 12.25
CA GLN A 78 -1.38 -5.96 13.18
C GLN A 78 -2.68 -5.37 12.67
N GLY A 79 -3.52 -6.23 12.12
CA GLY A 79 -4.77 -5.85 11.50
C GLY A 79 -5.91 -5.66 12.51
N GLY A 80 -7.12 -5.57 11.98
CA GLY A 80 -8.31 -5.29 12.77
C GLY A 80 -8.67 -3.81 12.73
N ILE A 81 -9.24 -3.37 11.58
CA ILE A 81 -9.77 -2.01 11.43
C ILE A 81 -10.80 -1.74 12.52
N ARG A 82 -10.57 -0.69 13.31
CA ARG A 82 -11.40 -0.36 14.47
C ARG A 82 -12.53 0.58 14.10
N LYS A 83 -13.74 0.22 14.49
CA LYS A 83 -14.88 1.13 14.45
C LYS A 83 -14.70 2.25 15.48
N GLY A 84 -15.21 3.44 15.18
CA GLY A 84 -15.12 4.58 16.09
C GLY A 84 -15.95 5.75 15.63
N CYS A 85 -16.09 6.76 16.50
CA CYS A 85 -16.88 7.98 16.20
C CYS A 85 -16.00 9.19 15.87
N THR A 86 -14.70 9.13 16.16
CA THR A 86 -13.79 10.26 15.93
C THR A 86 -13.55 10.44 14.44
N PRO A 87 -13.80 11.63 13.88
CA PRO A 87 -13.48 11.92 12.48
C PRO A 87 -12.00 11.74 12.19
N VAL A 88 -11.68 11.28 10.99
CA VAL A 88 -10.28 11.10 10.53
C VAL A 88 -10.06 11.75 9.17
N THR A 89 -8.85 12.23 8.95
CA THR A 89 -8.40 12.72 7.64
C THR A 89 -7.44 11.70 7.04
N ALA A 90 -7.79 11.20 5.88
CA ALA A 90 -7.07 10.18 5.13
C ALA A 90 -6.33 10.85 3.95
N ASP A 91 -5.02 11.11 4.14
CA ASP A 91 -4.20 11.70 3.08
C ASP A 91 -3.72 10.62 2.10
N CYS A 92 -4.29 10.63 0.92
CA CYS A 92 -3.95 9.71 -0.18
C CYS A 92 -2.76 10.19 -1.03
N GLY A 93 -2.19 11.39 -0.76
CA GLY A 93 -1.12 11.95 -1.58
C GLY A 93 -1.54 12.06 -3.05
N GLU A 94 -0.72 11.56 -3.96
CA GLU A 94 -1.01 11.51 -5.40
C GLU A 94 -1.59 10.15 -5.84
N SER A 95 -1.83 9.23 -4.89
CA SER A 95 -2.25 7.87 -5.17
C SER A 95 -3.76 7.76 -5.41
N GLY A 96 -4.18 7.77 -6.66
CA GLY A 96 -5.56 7.48 -7.04
C GLY A 96 -6.00 6.06 -6.72
N SER A 97 -5.07 5.10 -6.67
CA SER A 97 -5.35 3.72 -6.27
C SER A 97 -5.69 3.65 -4.79
N THR A 98 -4.91 4.30 -3.93
CA THR A 98 -5.17 4.40 -2.49
C THR A 98 -6.57 4.97 -2.24
N LEU A 99 -6.90 6.10 -2.87
CA LEU A 99 -8.22 6.72 -2.72
C LEU A 99 -9.34 5.74 -3.08
N ARG A 100 -9.27 5.13 -4.27
CA ARG A 100 -10.34 4.25 -4.78
C ARG A 100 -10.54 3.01 -3.95
N PHE A 101 -9.47 2.38 -3.50
CA PHE A 101 -9.55 1.16 -2.69
C PHE A 101 -10.01 1.45 -1.26
N LEU A 102 -9.67 2.61 -0.70
CA LEU A 102 -9.91 2.87 0.73
C LEU A 102 -11.20 3.65 1.01
N ILE A 103 -11.88 4.22 0.00
CA ILE A 103 -13.23 4.78 0.19
C ILE A 103 -14.21 3.74 0.77
N PRO A 104 -14.36 2.53 0.17
CA PRO A 104 -15.25 1.52 0.75
C PRO A 104 -14.83 1.09 2.16
N LEU A 105 -13.54 1.02 2.43
CA LEU A 105 -13.05 0.68 3.77
C LEU A 105 -13.39 1.76 4.80
N GLY A 106 -13.31 3.02 4.42
CA GLY A 106 -13.71 4.13 5.29
C GLY A 106 -15.15 3.98 5.81
N LEU A 107 -16.06 3.48 4.97
CA LEU A 107 -17.44 3.21 5.38
C LEU A 107 -17.54 2.13 6.47
N LEU A 108 -16.64 1.16 6.49
CA LEU A 108 -16.62 0.10 7.49
C LEU A 108 -16.17 0.60 8.88
N THR A 109 -15.44 1.71 8.93
CA THR A 109 -14.94 2.29 10.21
C THR A 109 -16.04 2.91 11.05
N GLY A 110 -17.19 3.23 10.46
CA GLY A 110 -18.27 3.97 11.10
C GLY A 110 -17.94 5.42 11.45
N ARG A 111 -16.81 5.93 10.96
CA ARG A 111 -16.31 7.29 11.21
C ARG A 111 -16.65 8.22 10.06
N SER A 112 -16.68 9.53 10.31
CA SER A 112 -16.58 10.52 9.24
C SER A 112 -15.16 10.54 8.73
N VAL A 113 -14.97 10.25 7.43
CA VAL A 113 -13.65 10.22 6.80
C VAL A 113 -13.55 11.32 5.75
N THR A 114 -12.60 12.21 5.92
CA THR A 114 -12.23 13.20 4.91
C THR A 114 -11.02 12.70 4.14
N TYR A 115 -11.20 12.46 2.86
CA TYR A 115 -10.08 12.08 1.98
C TYR A 115 -9.45 13.32 1.37
N THR A 116 -8.14 13.42 1.48
CA THR A 116 -7.35 14.48 0.86
C THR A 116 -6.33 13.89 -0.10
N GLY A 117 -5.91 14.69 -1.04
CA GLY A 117 -4.89 14.32 -2.01
C GLY A 117 -4.31 15.55 -2.67
N ARG A 118 -3.28 15.35 -3.48
CA ARG A 118 -2.61 16.36 -4.29
C ARG A 118 -2.29 15.80 -5.67
N GLY A 119 -1.88 16.66 -6.57
CA GLY A 119 -1.58 16.30 -7.95
C GLY A 119 -2.73 16.61 -8.90
N ARG A 120 -2.74 15.97 -10.08
CA ARG A 120 -3.69 16.24 -11.16
C ARG A 120 -4.96 15.42 -11.07
#